data_183a9c333579d5f87e1110de31b1327b
#
_entry.id   183a9c333579d5f87e1110de31b1327b
#
_cell.length_a   1.000
_cell.length_b   1.000
_cell.length_c   1.000
_cell.angle_alpha   90.00
_cell.angle_beta   90.00
_cell.angle_gamma   90.00
#
_symmetry.space_group_name_H-M   'P 1'
#
loop_
_entity.id
_entity.type
_entity.pdbx_description
1 polymer ?
#
loop_
_entity_poly.entity_id
_entity_poly.type
_entity_poly.pdbx_seq_one_letter_code
_entity_poly.pdbx_strand_id
1 'polypeptide(L)'
;MGPFRTKPPSGHRPYLVAHRGISGKAPENTLAAFGLACETAGIDMIELDVRLSSDNEVVVLHDRTLQRTSTGNGAARNYSVSEMKEFDAGSWFHPSFAAERIPTLREVLKLVDKRLWLNIELKSDFFFPEKSGTLEGRVLETVRELHYEQHVMYSSFNHRMLATMKRLCPTAVTGVLFSVARDYGRMPSKLAERVGAEVFVCAKREVSRRVVDDARNAGLAVYVYTLNSVTNAAKMIEMGVDGILSDSADEIVHYVKRPGV
;
A
#
# COMPACT_ATOMS: atom_id res chain seq x y z
N MET A 1 13.65 5.62 12.01
CA MET A 1 13.67 5.74 10.54
C MET A 1 13.59 7.22 10.16
N GLY A 2 14.25 7.65 9.05
CA GLY A 2 14.16 9.05 8.58
C GLY A 2 12.88 9.32 7.80
N PRO A 3 12.67 10.57 7.31
CA PRO A 3 11.51 10.91 6.51
C PRO A 3 11.46 10.10 5.22
N PHE A 4 10.24 9.84 4.73
CA PHE A 4 9.99 9.02 3.55
C PHE A 4 10.69 9.59 2.30
N ARG A 5 11.28 8.70 1.52
CA ARG A 5 11.88 9.00 0.22
C ARG A 5 11.28 8.09 -0.84
N THR A 6 10.95 8.62 -2.00
CA THR A 6 10.35 7.86 -3.10
C THR A 6 11.32 6.91 -3.80
N LYS A 7 12.61 7.22 -3.76
CA LYS A 7 13.68 6.40 -4.37
C LYS A 7 14.75 6.05 -3.35
N PRO A 8 15.30 4.83 -3.41
CA PRO A 8 16.47 4.48 -2.61
C PRO A 8 17.66 5.39 -3.01
N PRO A 9 18.62 5.60 -2.10
CA PRO A 9 19.86 6.30 -2.44
C PRO A 9 20.56 5.66 -3.63
N SER A 10 21.35 6.46 -4.37
CA SER A 10 22.13 5.96 -5.52
C SER A 10 23.02 4.79 -5.10
N GLY A 11 23.04 3.72 -5.90
CA GLY A 11 23.79 2.49 -5.62
C GLY A 11 23.13 1.55 -4.61
N HIS A 12 21.98 1.91 -4.03
CA HIS A 12 21.23 1.02 -3.16
C HIS A 12 20.22 0.17 -3.96
N ARG A 13 19.84 -0.98 -3.39
CA ARG A 13 18.80 -1.85 -3.89
C ARG A 13 17.41 -1.21 -3.71
N PRO A 14 16.39 -1.67 -4.49
CA PRO A 14 15.04 -1.15 -4.34
C PRO A 14 14.51 -1.33 -2.92
N TYR A 15 13.56 -0.49 -2.54
CA TYR A 15 12.80 -0.68 -1.31
C TYR A 15 12.02 -1.99 -1.37
N LEU A 16 12.02 -2.71 -0.27
CA LEU A 16 11.23 -3.92 -0.10
C LEU A 16 9.99 -3.59 0.73
N VAL A 17 8.84 -3.79 0.11
CA VAL A 17 7.53 -3.44 0.67
C VAL A 17 6.76 -4.72 0.98
N ALA A 18 6.32 -4.89 2.22
CA ALA A 18 5.45 -5.97 2.64
C ALA A 18 4.01 -5.64 2.20
N HIS A 19 3.51 -6.32 1.16
CA HIS A 19 2.19 -6.10 0.56
C HIS A 19 1.09 -6.64 1.48
N ARG A 20 0.31 -5.73 2.06
CA ARG A 20 -0.68 -6.03 3.12
C ARG A 20 -0.07 -6.68 4.37
N GLY A 21 1.19 -6.33 4.69
CA GLY A 21 2.04 -7.02 5.65
C GLY A 21 2.75 -8.24 5.06
N ILE A 22 3.24 -9.15 5.90
CA ILE A 22 3.76 -10.47 5.44
C ILE A 22 2.56 -11.39 5.19
N SER A 23 1.78 -11.07 4.15
CA SER A 23 0.50 -11.71 3.85
C SER A 23 0.63 -13.16 3.35
N GLY A 24 1.85 -13.60 3.00
CA GLY A 24 2.15 -15.00 2.75
C GLY A 24 2.23 -15.88 4.01
N LYS A 25 2.35 -15.29 5.21
CA LYS A 25 2.48 -16.01 6.49
C LYS A 25 1.43 -15.66 7.54
N ALA A 26 0.72 -14.56 7.36
CA ALA A 26 -0.39 -14.15 8.23
C ALA A 26 -1.51 -13.56 7.39
N PRO A 27 -2.77 -13.51 7.90
CA PRO A 27 -3.88 -12.96 7.12
C PRO A 27 -3.63 -11.51 6.70
N GLU A 28 -3.84 -11.22 5.43
CA GLU A 28 -3.61 -9.90 4.83
C GLU A 28 -4.32 -8.79 5.61
N ASN A 29 -3.70 -7.61 5.69
CA ASN A 29 -4.28 -6.42 6.32
C ASN A 29 -4.66 -6.59 7.80
N THR A 30 -3.99 -7.50 8.54
CA THR A 30 -4.17 -7.69 9.99
C THR A 30 -2.97 -7.20 10.79
N LEU A 31 -3.17 -7.00 12.10
CA LEU A 31 -2.09 -6.62 13.00
C LEU A 31 -0.99 -7.69 13.06
N ALA A 32 -1.35 -8.98 12.94
CA ALA A 32 -0.37 -10.08 12.86
C ALA A 32 0.53 -9.94 11.64
N ALA A 33 -0.02 -9.70 10.44
CA ALA A 33 0.77 -9.54 9.22
C ALA A 33 1.70 -8.31 9.28
N PHE A 34 1.23 -7.22 9.86
CA PHE A 34 2.03 -6.00 10.04
C PHE A 34 3.10 -6.17 11.13
N GLY A 35 2.79 -6.87 12.22
CA GLY A 35 3.75 -7.22 13.26
C GLY A 35 4.93 -8.01 12.71
N LEU A 36 4.65 -9.07 11.91
CA LEU A 36 5.68 -9.84 11.23
C LEU A 36 6.56 -8.97 10.32
N ALA A 37 5.97 -8.02 9.59
CA ALA A 37 6.75 -7.10 8.76
C ALA A 37 7.68 -6.21 9.60
N CYS A 38 7.21 -5.73 10.76
CA CYS A 38 8.02 -4.93 11.68
C CYS A 38 9.18 -5.71 12.32
N GLU A 39 9.04 -7.02 12.48
CA GLU A 39 10.05 -7.92 13.05
C GLU A 39 11.03 -8.43 12.00
N THR A 40 10.70 -8.34 10.72
CA THR A 40 11.54 -8.82 9.62
C THR A 40 12.59 -7.77 9.23
N ALA A 41 13.85 -8.04 9.56
CA ALA A 41 14.94 -7.15 9.20
C ALA A 41 15.08 -7.01 7.67
N GLY A 42 15.24 -5.76 7.19
CA GLY A 42 15.40 -5.46 5.77
C GLY A 42 14.11 -5.12 5.04
N ILE A 43 12.95 -5.19 5.66
CA ILE A 43 11.73 -4.57 5.16
C ILE A 43 11.85 -3.06 5.36
N ASP A 44 11.52 -2.26 4.33
CA ASP A 44 11.55 -0.80 4.39
C ASP A 44 10.18 -0.19 4.62
N MET A 45 9.13 -0.86 4.12
CA MET A 45 7.78 -0.30 4.06
C MET A 45 6.74 -1.41 4.18
N ILE A 46 5.58 -1.06 4.72
CA ILE A 46 4.35 -1.84 4.65
C ILE A 46 3.40 -1.15 3.69
N GLU A 47 2.77 -1.91 2.81
CA GLU A 47 1.61 -1.45 2.06
C GLU A 47 0.34 -1.99 2.73
N LEU A 48 -0.72 -1.18 2.74
CA LEU A 48 -2.02 -1.51 3.31
C LEU A 48 -3.16 -0.78 2.58
N ASP A 49 -4.36 -1.38 2.62
CA ASP A 49 -5.55 -0.88 1.95
C ASP A 49 -6.53 -0.24 2.94
N VAL A 50 -7.06 0.94 2.65
CA VAL A 50 -8.00 1.60 3.57
C VAL A 50 -9.36 1.91 2.94
N ARG A 51 -10.40 1.82 3.79
CA ARG A 51 -11.80 2.14 3.49
C ARG A 51 -12.45 2.87 4.67
N LEU A 52 -13.67 3.39 4.47
CA LEU A 52 -14.49 3.91 5.56
C LEU A 52 -15.50 2.88 6.06
N SER A 53 -15.68 2.85 7.36
CA SER A 53 -16.81 2.24 8.06
C SER A 53 -18.08 3.12 7.99
N SER A 54 -19.20 2.65 8.50
CA SER A 54 -20.47 3.41 8.57
C SER A 54 -20.38 4.63 9.48
N ASP A 55 -19.53 4.58 10.49
CA ASP A 55 -19.25 5.66 11.45
C ASP A 55 -18.05 6.55 11.02
N ASN A 56 -17.66 6.48 9.74
CA ASN A 56 -16.57 7.27 9.12
C ASN A 56 -15.19 7.08 9.76
N GLU A 57 -14.93 5.96 10.38
CA GLU A 57 -13.60 5.57 10.82
C GLU A 57 -12.83 4.89 9.67
N VAL A 58 -11.51 5.06 9.65
CA VAL A 58 -10.66 4.44 8.62
C VAL A 58 -10.28 3.04 9.05
N VAL A 59 -10.81 2.05 8.33
CA VAL A 59 -10.54 0.62 8.53
C VAL A 59 -9.59 0.08 7.46
N VAL A 60 -8.82 -0.95 7.80
CA VAL A 60 -7.83 -1.55 6.90
C VAL A 60 -8.42 -2.82 6.29
N LEU A 61 -8.80 -2.73 5.01
CA LEU A 61 -9.48 -3.80 4.28
C LEU A 61 -9.35 -3.60 2.77
N HIS A 62 -8.93 -4.65 2.05
CA HIS A 62 -8.79 -4.58 0.60
C HIS A 62 -10.13 -4.55 -0.14
N ASP A 63 -11.00 -5.53 0.12
CA ASP A 63 -12.25 -5.70 -0.61
C ASP A 63 -13.32 -4.71 -0.15
N ARG A 64 -14.28 -4.43 -1.01
CA ARG A 64 -15.46 -3.66 -0.65
C ARG A 64 -16.33 -4.39 0.38
N THR A 65 -16.29 -5.71 0.37
CA THR A 65 -17.12 -6.58 1.19
C THR A 65 -16.27 -7.44 2.13
N LEU A 66 -16.86 -7.93 3.19
CA LEU A 66 -16.20 -8.60 4.31
C LEU A 66 -15.88 -10.08 4.07
N GLN A 67 -16.63 -10.75 3.17
CA GLN A 67 -16.72 -12.22 3.11
C GLN A 67 -15.39 -12.94 2.82
N ARG A 68 -14.50 -12.36 2.03
CA ARG A 68 -13.27 -13.07 1.62
C ARG A 68 -12.28 -13.22 2.76
N THR A 69 -12.19 -12.23 3.61
CA THR A 69 -11.15 -12.15 4.65
C THR A 69 -11.71 -12.03 6.06
N SER A 70 -13.01 -12.28 6.25
CA SER A 70 -13.61 -12.33 7.58
C SER A 70 -14.88 -13.16 7.61
N THR A 71 -15.40 -13.40 8.82
CA THR A 71 -16.72 -14.02 9.04
C THR A 71 -17.89 -13.06 8.79
N GLY A 72 -17.61 -11.78 8.54
CA GLY A 72 -18.62 -10.77 8.21
C GLY A 72 -19.19 -10.96 6.80
N ASN A 73 -20.36 -10.35 6.55
CA ASN A 73 -21.04 -10.41 5.27
C ASN A 73 -21.50 -9.01 4.81
N GLY A 74 -21.48 -8.74 3.51
CA GLY A 74 -21.90 -7.46 2.95
C GLY A 74 -20.80 -6.40 2.89
N ALA A 75 -21.17 -5.16 2.56
CA ALA A 75 -20.23 -4.09 2.37
C ALA A 75 -19.70 -3.54 3.70
N ALA A 76 -18.37 -3.32 3.79
CA ALA A 76 -17.72 -2.77 4.98
C ALA A 76 -18.36 -1.46 5.46
N ARG A 77 -18.71 -0.56 4.54
CA ARG A 77 -19.35 0.72 4.84
C ARG A 77 -20.73 0.63 5.54
N ASN A 78 -21.31 -0.56 5.64
CA ASN A 78 -22.58 -0.77 6.32
C ASN A 78 -22.42 -1.09 7.82
N TYR A 79 -21.18 -1.24 8.28
CA TYR A 79 -20.85 -1.62 9.65
C TYR A 79 -20.00 -0.52 10.32
N SER A 80 -20.28 -0.26 11.58
CA SER A 80 -19.40 0.52 12.46
C SER A 80 -18.13 -0.26 12.79
N VAL A 81 -17.09 0.43 13.28
CA VAL A 81 -15.88 -0.26 13.74
C VAL A 81 -16.20 -1.27 14.84
N SER A 82 -17.08 -0.92 15.78
CA SER A 82 -17.46 -1.83 16.86
C SER A 82 -18.07 -3.13 16.35
N GLU A 83 -18.94 -3.07 15.36
CA GLU A 83 -19.54 -4.26 14.71
C GLU A 83 -18.48 -5.06 13.93
N MET A 84 -17.56 -4.39 13.23
CA MET A 84 -16.47 -5.06 12.51
C MET A 84 -15.51 -5.80 13.45
N LYS A 85 -15.33 -5.35 14.68
CA LYS A 85 -14.49 -6.00 15.69
C LYS A 85 -15.06 -7.33 16.19
N GLU A 86 -16.34 -7.60 15.98
CA GLU A 86 -16.95 -8.91 16.29
C GLU A 86 -16.61 -9.98 15.24
N PHE A 87 -16.20 -9.59 14.03
CA PHE A 87 -15.88 -10.53 12.97
C PHE A 87 -14.45 -11.06 13.10
N ASP A 88 -14.31 -12.39 13.00
CA ASP A 88 -13.01 -13.03 12.86
C ASP A 88 -12.42 -12.71 11.47
N ALA A 89 -11.23 -12.11 11.46
CA ALA A 89 -10.53 -11.72 10.24
C ALA A 89 -9.27 -12.57 9.98
N GLY A 90 -9.10 -13.69 10.68
CA GLY A 90 -7.90 -14.51 10.57
C GLY A 90 -8.11 -15.98 10.30
N SER A 91 -9.19 -16.62 10.77
CA SER A 91 -9.42 -18.06 10.61
C SER A 91 -9.53 -18.53 9.17
N TRP A 92 -9.90 -17.66 8.24
CA TRP A 92 -9.93 -17.97 6.81
C TRP A 92 -8.53 -18.31 6.26
N PHE A 93 -7.49 -17.75 6.86
CA PHE A 93 -6.10 -18.02 6.53
C PHE A 93 -5.60 -19.27 7.27
N HIS A 94 -5.74 -19.28 8.60
CA HIS A 94 -5.40 -20.42 9.43
C HIS A 94 -6.06 -20.28 10.82
N PRO A 95 -6.52 -21.37 11.46
CA PRO A 95 -7.21 -21.31 12.76
C PRO A 95 -6.43 -20.63 13.90
N SER A 96 -5.10 -20.65 13.85
CA SER A 96 -4.27 -19.96 14.85
C SER A 96 -4.44 -18.44 14.86
N PHE A 97 -5.02 -17.86 13.81
CA PHE A 97 -5.30 -16.42 13.68
C PHE A 97 -6.76 -16.04 14.02
N ALA A 98 -7.54 -16.93 14.62
CA ALA A 98 -8.96 -16.68 14.98
C ALA A 98 -9.17 -15.44 15.88
N ALA A 99 -8.11 -14.95 16.55
CA ALA A 99 -8.17 -13.74 17.36
C ALA A 99 -8.01 -12.45 16.54
N GLU A 100 -7.58 -12.53 15.27
CA GLU A 100 -7.41 -11.34 14.43
C GLU A 100 -8.76 -10.69 14.10
N ARG A 101 -8.74 -9.36 14.05
CA ARG A 101 -9.88 -8.52 13.74
C ARG A 101 -9.51 -7.53 12.65
N ILE A 102 -10.50 -6.99 11.93
CA ILE A 102 -10.28 -5.90 10.98
C ILE A 102 -9.72 -4.70 11.74
N PRO A 103 -8.47 -4.27 11.46
CA PRO A 103 -7.88 -3.16 12.20
C PRO A 103 -8.34 -1.81 11.65
N THR A 104 -8.32 -0.79 12.50
CA THR A 104 -8.36 0.61 12.09
C THR A 104 -6.98 1.07 11.65
N LEU A 105 -6.90 2.10 10.82
CA LEU A 105 -5.62 2.73 10.47
C LEU A 105 -4.87 3.21 11.72
N ARG A 106 -5.59 3.73 12.71
CA ARG A 106 -5.02 4.17 13.99
C ARG A 106 -4.31 3.04 14.74
N GLU A 107 -4.88 1.84 14.77
CA GLU A 107 -4.26 0.67 15.40
C GLU A 107 -2.98 0.27 14.66
N VAL A 108 -2.99 0.29 13.33
CA VAL A 108 -1.80 -0.02 12.53
C VAL A 108 -0.70 1.01 12.74
N LEU A 109 -1.00 2.32 12.72
CA LEU A 109 -0.02 3.37 12.97
C LEU A 109 0.64 3.24 14.35
N LYS A 110 -0.15 2.89 15.38
CA LYS A 110 0.37 2.63 16.73
C LYS A 110 1.25 1.39 16.78
N LEU A 111 0.87 0.30 16.10
CA LEU A 111 1.65 -0.93 16.04
C LEU A 111 2.99 -0.70 15.37
N VAL A 112 2.97 -0.04 14.19
CA VAL A 112 4.19 0.16 13.38
C VAL A 112 5.13 1.17 14.03
N ASP A 113 4.61 2.17 14.72
CA ASP A 113 5.35 3.17 15.51
C ASP A 113 6.59 3.72 14.80
N LYS A 114 6.43 4.11 13.54
CA LYS A 114 7.47 4.69 12.67
C LYS A 114 8.71 3.80 12.44
N ARG A 115 8.62 2.50 12.77
CA ARG A 115 9.70 1.54 12.50
C ARG A 115 9.87 1.29 11.00
N LEU A 116 8.77 1.34 10.25
CA LEU A 116 8.70 1.20 8.79
C LEU A 116 7.93 2.38 8.19
N TRP A 117 8.17 2.66 6.92
CA TRP A 117 7.31 3.53 6.14
C TRP A 117 5.99 2.83 5.80
N LEU A 118 4.98 3.61 5.42
CA LEU A 118 3.69 3.09 5.01
C LEU A 118 3.32 3.59 3.61
N ASN A 119 2.82 2.69 2.77
CA ASN A 119 2.06 3.00 1.58
C ASN A 119 0.59 2.73 1.86
N ILE A 120 -0.21 3.77 1.99
CA ILE A 120 -1.64 3.68 2.27
C ILE A 120 -2.41 3.74 0.95
N GLU A 121 -2.95 2.60 0.48
CA GLU A 121 -3.79 2.57 -0.71
C GLU A 121 -5.21 3.02 -0.36
N LEU A 122 -5.64 4.13 -0.98
CA LEU A 122 -7.00 4.66 -0.86
C LEU A 122 -7.93 3.88 -1.79
N LYS A 123 -8.80 3.03 -1.24
CA LYS A 123 -9.77 2.26 -2.01
C LYS A 123 -11.01 3.10 -2.31
N SER A 124 -11.44 3.08 -3.55
CA SER A 124 -12.70 3.71 -3.97
C SER A 124 -13.77 2.65 -4.24
N ASP A 125 -15.02 2.99 -3.93
CA ASP A 125 -16.18 2.23 -4.38
C ASP A 125 -16.70 2.84 -5.68
N PHE A 126 -16.59 2.12 -6.80
CA PHE A 126 -17.03 2.60 -8.10
C PHE A 126 -18.56 2.77 -8.18
N PHE A 127 -19.30 1.85 -7.56
CA PHE A 127 -20.77 1.85 -7.62
C PHE A 127 -21.43 2.78 -6.59
N PHE A 128 -20.72 3.07 -5.51
CA PHE A 128 -21.19 3.91 -4.41
C PHE A 128 -20.07 4.86 -4.01
N PRO A 129 -19.75 5.85 -4.87
CA PRO A 129 -18.66 6.77 -4.57
C PRO A 129 -18.97 7.54 -3.29
N GLU A 130 -18.03 7.50 -2.37
CA GLU A 130 -18.06 8.37 -1.21
C GLU A 130 -18.00 9.83 -1.65
N LYS A 131 -18.49 10.73 -0.80
CA LYS A 131 -18.29 12.15 -1.06
C LYS A 131 -16.79 12.41 -1.17
N SER A 132 -16.38 13.03 -2.26
CA SER A 132 -14.97 13.34 -2.51
C SER A 132 -14.33 14.07 -1.32
N GLY A 133 -13.21 13.56 -0.86
CA GLY A 133 -12.46 14.12 0.25
C GLY A 133 -12.81 13.54 1.62
N THR A 134 -13.79 12.66 1.74
CA THR A 134 -14.15 12.07 3.04
C THR A 134 -13.10 11.08 3.52
N LEU A 135 -12.76 10.05 2.72
CA LEU A 135 -11.72 9.08 3.09
C LEU A 135 -10.35 9.77 3.18
N GLU A 136 -10.02 10.61 2.19
CA GLU A 136 -8.74 11.33 2.14
C GLU A 136 -8.57 12.23 3.36
N GLY A 137 -9.63 12.94 3.75
CA GLY A 137 -9.62 13.81 4.94
C GLY A 137 -9.42 13.03 6.23
N ARG A 138 -10.16 11.92 6.42
CA ARG A 138 -10.06 11.07 7.62
C ARG A 138 -8.69 10.39 7.74
N VAL A 139 -8.13 9.93 6.60
CA VAL A 139 -6.77 9.38 6.56
C VAL A 139 -5.74 10.43 6.97
N LEU A 140 -5.81 11.64 6.39
CA LEU A 140 -4.89 12.73 6.75
C LEU A 140 -5.03 13.15 8.21
N GLU A 141 -6.25 13.21 8.74
CA GLU A 141 -6.50 13.51 10.15
C GLU A 141 -5.81 12.48 11.07
N THR A 142 -6.05 11.19 10.83
CA THR A 142 -5.45 10.09 11.61
C THR A 142 -3.92 10.10 11.54
N VAL A 143 -3.35 10.34 10.34
CA VAL A 143 -1.91 10.43 10.13
C VAL A 143 -1.29 11.60 10.89
N ARG A 144 -1.94 12.79 10.89
CA ARG A 144 -1.49 13.99 11.63
C ARG A 144 -1.57 13.81 13.14
N GLU A 145 -2.66 13.27 13.65
CA GLU A 145 -2.84 13.02 15.09
C GLU A 145 -1.75 12.13 15.67
N LEU A 146 -1.22 11.20 14.87
CA LEU A 146 -0.14 10.29 15.28
C LEU A 146 1.25 10.74 14.78
N HIS A 147 1.35 11.95 14.21
CA HIS A 147 2.61 12.53 13.70
C HIS A 147 3.35 11.62 12.71
N TYR A 148 2.59 11.04 11.75
CA TYR A 148 3.10 10.07 10.79
C TYR A 148 3.41 10.68 9.40
N GLU A 149 3.19 11.99 9.18
CA GLU A 149 3.24 12.67 7.88
C GLU A 149 4.55 12.44 7.12
N GLN A 150 5.65 12.33 7.86
CA GLN A 150 6.99 12.11 7.30
C GLN A 150 7.29 10.62 6.97
N HIS A 151 6.35 9.71 7.27
CA HIS A 151 6.57 8.26 7.18
C HIS A 151 5.56 7.56 6.27
N VAL A 152 4.78 8.32 5.49
CA VAL A 152 3.72 7.78 4.65
C VAL A 152 3.81 8.27 3.21
N MET A 153 3.35 7.42 2.29
CA MET A 153 2.88 7.80 0.97
C MET A 153 1.45 7.28 0.79
N TYR A 154 0.75 7.85 -0.19
CA TYR A 154 -0.62 7.47 -0.51
C TYR A 154 -0.72 7.00 -1.95
N SER A 155 -1.39 5.87 -2.19
CA SER A 155 -1.59 5.36 -3.54
C SER A 155 -3.06 5.10 -3.82
N SER A 156 -3.45 5.09 -5.09
CA SER A 156 -4.80 4.75 -5.50
C SER A 156 -4.89 4.44 -7.00
N PHE A 157 -5.76 3.50 -7.36
CA PHE A 157 -6.25 3.33 -8.73
C PHE A 157 -7.23 4.44 -9.15
N ASN A 158 -7.85 5.12 -8.20
CA ASN A 158 -8.69 6.28 -8.47
C ASN A 158 -7.85 7.56 -8.36
N HIS A 159 -7.27 7.98 -9.48
CA HIS A 159 -6.36 9.14 -9.51
C HIS A 159 -7.03 10.45 -9.08
N ARG A 160 -8.38 10.55 -9.09
CA ARG A 160 -9.10 11.72 -8.53
C ARG A 160 -8.90 11.83 -7.01
N MET A 161 -8.80 10.70 -6.31
CA MET A 161 -8.51 10.70 -4.87
C MET A 161 -7.11 11.25 -4.60
N LEU A 162 -6.12 10.93 -5.44
CA LEU A 162 -4.77 11.48 -5.32
C LEU A 162 -4.75 13.01 -5.57
N ALA A 163 -5.49 13.48 -6.56
CA ALA A 163 -5.66 14.93 -6.77
C ALA A 163 -6.33 15.61 -5.57
N THR A 164 -7.33 14.96 -4.95
CA THR A 164 -7.95 15.45 -3.71
C THR A 164 -6.94 15.44 -2.56
N MET A 165 -6.16 14.38 -2.41
CA MET A 165 -5.10 14.28 -1.40
C MET A 165 -4.11 15.43 -1.53
N LYS A 166 -3.60 15.70 -2.75
CA LYS A 166 -2.70 16.84 -3.02
C LYS A 166 -3.33 18.19 -2.70
N ARG A 167 -4.63 18.38 -2.98
CA ARG A 167 -5.35 19.62 -2.64
C ARG A 167 -5.47 19.81 -1.13
N LEU A 168 -5.73 18.73 -0.35
CA LEU A 168 -5.86 18.77 1.11
C LEU A 168 -4.50 18.83 1.83
N CYS A 169 -3.46 18.25 1.22
CA CYS A 169 -2.10 18.22 1.71
C CYS A 169 -1.11 18.28 0.53
N PRO A 170 -0.69 19.50 0.11
CA PRO A 170 0.20 19.66 -1.06
C PRO A 170 1.55 18.93 -0.94
N THR A 171 2.01 18.68 0.27
CA THR A 171 3.27 17.97 0.55
C THR A 171 3.11 16.44 0.63
N ALA A 172 1.89 15.93 0.54
CA ALA A 172 1.65 14.49 0.56
C ALA A 172 2.35 13.80 -0.62
N VAL A 173 3.14 12.78 -0.35
CA VAL A 173 3.73 11.94 -1.40
C VAL A 173 2.66 11.00 -1.93
N THR A 174 2.48 10.95 -3.26
CA THR A 174 1.43 10.17 -3.89
C THR A 174 1.96 9.24 -4.99
N GLY A 175 1.32 8.08 -5.14
CA GLY A 175 1.62 7.07 -6.14
C GLY A 175 0.41 6.73 -7.00
N VAL A 176 0.52 6.90 -8.32
CA VAL A 176 -0.53 6.47 -9.26
C VAL A 176 -0.44 4.96 -9.46
N LEU A 177 -1.50 4.23 -9.11
CA LEU A 177 -1.64 2.82 -9.43
C LEU A 177 -2.18 2.68 -10.86
N PHE A 178 -1.44 1.94 -11.69
CA PHE A 178 -1.79 1.70 -13.08
C PHE A 178 -2.75 0.52 -13.22
N SER A 179 -3.76 0.68 -14.07
CA SER A 179 -4.66 -0.39 -14.47
C SER A 179 -4.83 -0.39 -15.97
N VAL A 180 -4.47 -1.48 -16.64
CA VAL A 180 -4.65 -1.63 -18.09
C VAL A 180 -6.08 -1.29 -18.53
N ALA A 181 -7.09 -1.70 -17.76
CA ALA A 181 -8.50 -1.46 -18.10
C ALA A 181 -8.89 0.03 -18.12
N ARG A 182 -8.23 0.87 -17.31
CA ARG A 182 -8.54 2.31 -17.20
C ARG A 182 -7.54 3.20 -17.90
N ASP A 183 -6.28 2.76 -17.95
CA ASP A 183 -5.15 3.60 -18.32
C ASP A 183 -4.45 3.14 -19.60
N TYR A 184 -5.11 2.23 -20.36
CA TYR A 184 -4.56 1.67 -21.60
C TYR A 184 -3.97 2.75 -22.52
N GLY A 185 -2.75 2.50 -22.97
CA GLY A 185 -2.03 3.41 -23.86
C GLY A 185 -1.42 4.66 -23.21
N ARG A 186 -1.61 4.87 -21.90
CA ARG A 186 -1.04 6.02 -21.18
C ARG A 186 0.29 5.66 -20.54
N MET A 187 1.25 6.57 -20.66
CA MET A 187 2.57 6.44 -20.06
C MET A 187 2.60 6.95 -18.61
N PRO A 188 3.52 6.44 -17.77
CA PRO A 188 3.68 6.88 -16.38
C PRO A 188 3.73 8.40 -16.21
N SER A 189 4.55 9.07 -17.03
CA SER A 189 4.72 10.53 -17.02
C SER A 189 3.39 11.26 -17.13
N LYS A 190 2.51 10.83 -18.05
CA LYS A 190 1.22 11.47 -18.31
C LYS A 190 0.18 11.20 -17.21
N LEU A 191 0.25 10.06 -16.56
CA LEU A 191 -0.64 9.75 -15.44
C LEU A 191 -0.24 10.55 -14.19
N ALA A 192 1.05 10.58 -13.88
CA ALA A 192 1.58 11.30 -12.72
C ALA A 192 1.40 12.82 -12.85
N GLU A 193 1.68 13.40 -14.04
CA GLU A 193 1.51 14.83 -14.32
C GLU A 193 0.11 15.36 -13.97
N ARG A 194 -0.94 14.56 -14.24
CA ARG A 194 -2.34 14.95 -13.99
C ARG A 194 -2.68 15.22 -12.54
N VAL A 195 -1.96 14.57 -11.62
CA VAL A 195 -2.27 14.61 -10.18
C VAL A 195 -1.07 15.05 -9.34
N GLY A 196 0.06 15.35 -9.97
CA GLY A 196 1.29 15.72 -9.28
C GLY A 196 1.90 14.57 -8.46
N ALA A 197 1.78 13.32 -8.96
CA ALA A 197 2.31 12.18 -8.25
C ALA A 197 3.83 12.02 -8.43
N GLU A 198 4.48 11.44 -7.42
CA GLU A 198 5.92 11.18 -7.39
C GLU A 198 6.28 9.72 -7.67
N VAL A 199 5.30 8.81 -7.57
CA VAL A 199 5.52 7.37 -7.72
C VAL A 199 4.54 6.81 -8.75
N PHE A 200 5.05 5.94 -9.61
CA PHE A 200 4.25 5.10 -10.50
C PHE A 200 4.27 3.66 -10.00
N VAL A 201 3.10 3.07 -9.81
CA VAL A 201 2.94 1.73 -9.24
C VAL A 201 2.20 0.85 -10.24
N CYS A 202 2.75 -0.30 -10.62
CA CYS A 202 2.13 -1.19 -11.60
C CYS A 202 2.35 -2.68 -11.31
N ALA A 203 1.53 -3.53 -11.92
CA ALA A 203 1.72 -4.97 -11.84
C ALA A 203 2.95 -5.42 -12.66
N LYS A 204 3.60 -6.52 -12.23
CA LYS A 204 4.81 -7.06 -12.89
C LYS A 204 4.66 -7.30 -14.40
N ARG A 205 3.47 -7.63 -14.88
CA ARG A 205 3.18 -7.85 -16.30
C ARG A 205 3.12 -6.57 -17.13
N GLU A 206 3.02 -5.42 -16.47
CA GLU A 206 2.88 -4.10 -17.07
C GLU A 206 4.23 -3.38 -17.16
N VAL A 207 5.27 -3.91 -16.52
CA VAL A 207 6.61 -3.37 -16.55
C VAL A 207 7.30 -3.70 -17.87
N SER A 208 7.90 -2.69 -18.47
CA SER A 208 8.81 -2.81 -19.60
C SER A 208 9.91 -1.76 -19.50
N ARG A 209 11.01 -1.94 -20.24
CA ARG A 209 12.07 -0.93 -20.29
C ARG A 209 11.51 0.46 -20.64
N ARG A 210 10.61 0.52 -21.64
CA ARG A 210 9.95 1.76 -22.04
C ARG A 210 9.19 2.44 -20.91
N VAL A 211 8.46 1.67 -20.09
CA VAL A 211 7.70 2.18 -18.94
C VAL A 211 8.66 2.74 -17.87
N VAL A 212 9.72 2.01 -17.56
CA VAL A 212 10.73 2.43 -16.56
C VAL A 212 11.46 3.69 -17.04
N ASP A 213 11.86 3.73 -18.30
CA ASP A 213 12.60 4.88 -18.87
C ASP A 213 11.72 6.14 -18.91
N ASP A 214 10.44 6.02 -19.29
CA ASP A 214 9.49 7.14 -19.26
C ASP A 214 9.29 7.69 -17.84
N ALA A 215 9.06 6.80 -16.88
CA ALA A 215 8.92 7.18 -15.46
C ALA A 215 10.19 7.89 -14.96
N ARG A 216 11.36 7.29 -15.24
CA ARG A 216 12.67 7.85 -14.84
C ARG A 216 12.92 9.22 -15.43
N ASN A 217 12.65 9.42 -16.73
CA ASN A 217 12.81 10.71 -17.42
C ASN A 217 11.87 11.78 -16.85
N ALA A 218 10.72 11.37 -16.32
CA ALA A 218 9.78 12.26 -15.63
C ALA A 218 10.11 12.45 -14.13
N GLY A 219 11.20 11.88 -13.63
CA GLY A 219 11.60 11.98 -12.22
C GLY A 219 10.84 11.05 -11.27
N LEU A 220 9.94 10.20 -11.77
CA LEU A 220 9.11 9.29 -10.96
C LEU A 220 9.92 8.12 -10.40
N ALA A 221 9.53 7.64 -9.24
CA ALA A 221 9.91 6.32 -8.76
C ALA A 221 8.98 5.25 -9.36
N VAL A 222 9.49 4.04 -9.59
CA VAL A 222 8.73 2.90 -10.12
C VAL A 222 8.64 1.80 -9.08
N TYR A 223 7.42 1.48 -8.65
CA TYR A 223 7.14 0.40 -7.70
C TYR A 223 6.34 -0.70 -8.40
N VAL A 224 6.65 -1.96 -8.09
CA VAL A 224 6.08 -3.11 -8.82
C VAL A 224 5.50 -4.14 -7.86
N TYR A 225 4.26 -4.56 -8.12
CA TYR A 225 3.54 -5.61 -7.38
C TYR A 225 3.05 -6.74 -8.32
N THR A 226 2.81 -7.96 -7.87
CA THR A 226 3.29 -8.54 -6.64
C THR A 226 4.41 -9.51 -7.01
N LEU A 227 5.54 -9.45 -6.32
CA LEU A 227 6.75 -10.19 -6.66
C LEU A 227 7.11 -11.15 -5.52
N ASN A 228 6.59 -12.38 -5.58
CA ASN A 228 6.73 -13.40 -4.53
C ASN A 228 7.86 -14.41 -4.80
N SER A 229 8.78 -14.10 -5.71
CA SER A 229 9.93 -14.98 -5.97
C SER A 229 11.19 -14.20 -6.29
N VAL A 230 12.33 -14.74 -5.92
CA VAL A 230 13.66 -14.19 -6.21
C VAL A 230 13.84 -13.95 -7.72
N THR A 231 13.40 -14.89 -8.57
CA THR A 231 13.54 -14.77 -10.02
C THR A 231 12.80 -13.53 -10.57
N ASN A 232 11.59 -13.27 -10.08
CA ASN A 232 10.83 -12.09 -10.49
C ASN A 232 11.46 -10.81 -9.94
N ALA A 233 11.89 -10.82 -8.68
CA ALA A 233 12.56 -9.68 -8.07
C ALA A 233 13.86 -9.33 -8.83
N ALA A 234 14.68 -10.33 -9.19
CA ALA A 234 15.91 -10.14 -9.97
C ALA A 234 15.66 -9.38 -11.28
N LYS A 235 14.67 -9.83 -12.06
CA LYS A 235 14.32 -9.18 -13.34
C LYS A 235 13.91 -7.71 -13.15
N MET A 236 13.17 -7.40 -12.10
CA MET A 236 12.75 -6.03 -11.82
C MET A 236 13.92 -5.16 -11.35
N ILE A 237 14.82 -5.72 -10.54
CA ILE A 237 16.06 -5.03 -10.11
C ILE A 237 16.92 -4.68 -11.33
N GLU A 238 17.11 -5.61 -12.27
CA GLU A 238 17.84 -5.37 -13.54
C GLU A 238 17.17 -4.30 -14.41
N MET A 239 15.85 -4.18 -14.37
CA MET A 239 15.14 -3.09 -15.05
C MET A 239 15.28 -1.75 -14.33
N GLY A 240 15.76 -1.74 -13.07
CA GLY A 240 16.01 -0.54 -12.29
C GLY A 240 14.75 0.04 -11.65
N VAL A 241 13.85 -0.82 -11.15
CA VAL A 241 12.72 -0.37 -10.35
C VAL A 241 13.17 0.11 -8.97
N ASP A 242 12.42 1.03 -8.36
CA ASP A 242 12.75 1.66 -7.09
C ASP A 242 12.10 0.97 -5.89
N GLY A 243 11.02 0.21 -6.10
CA GLY A 243 10.31 -0.51 -5.05
C GLY A 243 9.72 -1.83 -5.52
N ILE A 244 9.74 -2.83 -4.64
CA ILE A 244 9.21 -4.18 -4.85
C ILE A 244 8.19 -4.48 -3.76
N LEU A 245 6.94 -4.73 -4.14
CA LEU A 245 5.88 -5.17 -3.25
C LEU A 245 5.75 -6.69 -3.31
N SER A 246 5.75 -7.35 -2.16
CA SER A 246 5.67 -8.81 -2.05
C SER A 246 4.80 -9.25 -0.88
N ASP A 247 4.00 -10.31 -1.11
CA ASP A 247 3.28 -11.03 -0.04
C ASP A 247 4.25 -11.85 0.82
N SER A 248 5.38 -12.31 0.21
CA SER A 248 6.45 -13.08 0.83
C SER A 248 7.75 -12.26 0.91
N ALA A 249 7.65 -11.02 1.38
CA ALA A 249 8.81 -10.13 1.46
C ALA A 249 9.93 -10.69 2.35
N ASP A 250 9.60 -11.41 3.40
CA ASP A 250 10.52 -12.12 4.28
C ASP A 250 11.33 -13.23 3.58
N GLU A 251 10.76 -13.87 2.56
CA GLU A 251 11.46 -14.92 1.79
C GLU A 251 12.44 -14.35 0.78
N ILE A 252 12.15 -13.18 0.22
CA ILE A 252 12.99 -12.55 -0.81
C ILE A 252 13.94 -11.48 -0.25
N VAL A 253 13.83 -11.12 1.03
CA VAL A 253 14.59 -10.02 1.65
C VAL A 253 16.10 -10.20 1.51
N HIS A 254 16.62 -11.41 1.74
CA HIS A 254 18.05 -11.68 1.63
C HIS A 254 18.60 -11.46 0.22
N TYR A 255 17.79 -11.71 -0.80
CA TYR A 255 18.17 -11.44 -2.18
C TYR A 255 18.09 -9.94 -2.50
N VAL A 256 16.97 -9.31 -2.17
CA VAL A 256 16.73 -7.88 -2.47
C VAL A 256 17.74 -6.98 -1.76
N LYS A 257 18.17 -7.34 -0.55
CA LYS A 257 19.07 -6.54 0.28
C LYS A 257 20.56 -6.94 0.19
N ARG A 258 20.91 -7.91 -0.64
CA ARG A 258 22.34 -8.22 -0.86
C ARG A 258 23.09 -6.98 -1.33
N PRO A 259 24.28 -6.67 -0.75
CA PRO A 259 25.17 -5.65 -1.32
C PRO A 259 25.42 -5.96 -2.80
N GLY A 260 25.47 -4.92 -3.64
CA GLY A 260 25.63 -5.08 -5.07
C GLY A 260 26.82 -5.95 -5.45
N VAL A 261 26.65 -6.86 -6.40
CA VAL A 261 27.72 -7.44 -7.19
C VAL A 261 28.11 -6.44 -8.22
#